data_e3f8c5fd37bcd0654d14211e845fc11d
#
_entry.id   e3f8c5fd37bcd0654d14211e845fc11d
#
_cell.length_a   1.000
_cell.length_b   1.000
_cell.length_c   1.000
_cell.angle_alpha   90.00
_cell.angle_beta   90.00
_cell.angle_gamma   90.00
#
_symmetry.space_group_name_H-M   'P 1'
#
loop_
_entity.id
_entity.type
_entity.pdbx_description
1 polymer ?
#
loop_
_entity_poly.entity_id
_entity_poly.type
_entity_poly.pdbx_seq_one_letter_code
_entity_poly.pdbx_strand_id
1 'polypeptide(L)'
;VDDEKQERDQLKQALARFGAENGTELNVQEFDCAAVYLAAQDRDFDILFLDIDMPQMSGMELAEKIRETDQDVILIFCTNLQQFALNGYSVGALGFIVKPIQWYSFHMYLTRALKALQKRAGQKTAPPHIVVKDGTVTRLLDAAEIAYVEVRQHDLLYNLCGGDGKTEVIKNRGSMQEIAAQLTPYGFVRCSASYLVNLRCITAVSRMNVYVGGAALPIGRTYKDAFTEAFSRYMAKKEWEDPCRS
;
A
#
# COMPACT_ATOMS: atom_id res chain seq x y z
N VAL A 1 7.58 11.31 -19.50
CA VAL A 1 7.06 11.75 -20.80
C VAL A 1 7.77 13.03 -21.16
N ASP A 2 8.41 13.06 -22.31
CA ASP A 2 9.26 14.20 -22.75
C ASP A 2 9.54 14.00 -24.24
N ASP A 3 9.43 15.00 -25.09
CA ASP A 3 9.63 14.84 -26.53
C ASP A 3 11.12 14.83 -26.92
N GLU A 4 11.99 15.40 -26.08
CA GLU A 4 13.43 15.42 -26.33
C GLU A 4 14.12 14.14 -25.85
N LYS A 5 14.62 13.33 -26.80
CA LYS A 5 15.31 12.07 -26.47
C LYS A 5 16.50 12.26 -25.53
N GLN A 6 17.27 13.34 -25.70
CA GLN A 6 18.43 13.63 -24.87
C GLN A 6 18.04 13.82 -23.40
N GLU A 7 16.92 14.50 -23.13
CA GLU A 7 16.41 14.73 -21.78
C GLU A 7 15.89 13.45 -21.15
N ARG A 8 15.19 12.59 -21.92
CA ARG A 8 14.78 11.26 -21.46
C ARG A 8 15.98 10.39 -21.09
N ASP A 9 17.04 10.42 -21.91
CA ASP A 9 18.27 9.64 -21.64
C ASP A 9 18.97 10.14 -20.36
N GLN A 10 19.03 11.46 -20.11
CA GLN A 10 19.56 12.03 -18.87
C GLN A 10 18.75 11.63 -17.65
N LEU A 11 17.42 11.72 -17.71
CA LEU A 11 16.53 11.30 -16.63
C LEU A 11 16.68 9.82 -16.32
N LYS A 12 16.80 8.98 -17.36
CA LYS A 12 17.02 7.53 -17.22
C LYS A 12 18.35 7.21 -16.56
N GLN A 13 19.42 7.92 -16.90
CA GLN A 13 20.71 7.78 -16.23
C GLN A 13 20.64 8.19 -14.76
N ALA A 14 19.92 9.27 -14.45
CA ALA A 14 19.71 9.71 -13.07
C ALA A 14 18.90 8.66 -12.25
N LEU A 15 17.85 8.06 -12.85
CA LEU A 15 17.07 6.98 -12.23
C LEU A 15 17.91 5.73 -11.99
N ALA A 16 18.71 5.30 -12.98
CA ALA A 16 19.60 4.16 -12.85
C ALA A 16 20.66 4.36 -11.75
N ARG A 17 21.25 5.55 -11.69
CA ARG A 17 22.18 5.93 -10.62
C ARG A 17 21.54 5.87 -9.26
N PHE A 18 20.33 6.45 -9.12
CA PHE A 18 19.58 6.44 -7.86
C PHE A 18 19.27 5.01 -7.40
N GLY A 19 18.82 4.15 -8.32
CA GLY A 19 18.53 2.75 -8.03
C GLY A 19 19.77 2.00 -7.51
N ALA A 20 20.92 2.22 -8.15
CA ALA A 20 22.20 1.61 -7.75
C ALA A 20 22.67 2.10 -6.37
N GLU A 21 22.56 3.42 -6.10
CA GLU A 21 22.99 4.00 -4.82
C GLU A 21 22.10 3.61 -3.63
N ASN A 22 20.81 3.34 -3.88
CA ASN A 22 19.80 3.08 -2.82
C ASN A 22 19.33 1.61 -2.78
N GLY A 23 19.86 0.73 -3.62
CA GLY A 23 19.41 -0.68 -3.69
C GLY A 23 17.94 -0.83 -4.10
N THR A 24 17.40 0.12 -4.88
CA THR A 24 16.00 0.15 -5.28
C THR A 24 15.89 -0.21 -6.75
N GLU A 25 15.11 -1.24 -7.05
CA GLU A 25 14.79 -1.60 -8.43
C GLU A 25 13.70 -0.65 -8.96
N LEU A 26 13.99 0.03 -10.07
CA LEU A 26 13.07 0.97 -10.72
C LEU A 26 12.75 0.44 -12.12
N ASN A 27 11.49 0.14 -12.38
CA ASN A 27 11.02 -0.19 -13.72
C ASN A 27 10.67 1.11 -14.47
N VAL A 28 11.40 1.42 -15.53
CA VAL A 28 11.30 2.70 -16.24
C VAL A 28 10.75 2.48 -17.65
N GLN A 29 9.65 3.18 -17.96
CA GLN A 29 9.07 3.24 -19.30
C GLN A 29 9.13 4.67 -19.82
N GLU A 30 9.46 4.81 -21.11
CA GLU A 30 9.61 6.11 -21.77
C GLU A 30 8.46 6.36 -22.74
N PHE A 31 8.03 7.61 -22.80
CA PHE A 31 7.05 8.09 -23.78
C PHE A 31 7.57 9.40 -24.38
N ASP A 32 7.55 9.49 -25.69
CA ASP A 32 8.04 10.64 -26.45
C ASP A 32 7.00 11.73 -26.68
N CYS A 33 5.75 11.49 -26.32
CA CYS A 33 4.69 12.50 -26.35
C CYS A 33 3.49 12.08 -25.48
N ALA A 34 2.65 13.05 -25.17
CA ALA A 34 1.43 12.84 -24.40
C ALA A 34 0.45 11.85 -25.07
N ALA A 35 0.35 11.88 -26.39
CA ALA A 35 -0.56 11.02 -27.13
C ALA A 35 -0.18 9.54 -27.03
N VAL A 36 1.10 9.21 -27.10
CA VAL A 36 1.61 7.84 -26.94
C VAL A 36 1.37 7.34 -25.52
N TYR A 37 1.58 8.18 -24.51
CA TYR A 37 1.26 7.84 -23.11
C TYR A 37 -0.25 7.56 -22.95
N LEU A 38 -1.13 8.42 -23.48
CA LEU A 38 -2.57 8.26 -23.35
C LEU A 38 -3.11 7.04 -24.11
N ALA A 39 -2.43 6.61 -25.18
CA ALA A 39 -2.78 5.41 -25.95
C ALA A 39 -2.26 4.10 -25.34
N ALA A 40 -1.36 4.15 -24.36
CA ALA A 40 -0.81 2.97 -23.70
C ALA A 40 -1.92 2.21 -22.96
N GLN A 41 -1.92 0.87 -23.10
CA GLN A 41 -2.90 0.00 -22.45
C GLN A 41 -2.63 -0.17 -20.96
N ASP A 42 -1.36 -0.18 -20.58
CA ASP A 42 -0.90 -0.29 -19.19
C ASP A 42 -0.36 1.06 -18.75
N ARG A 43 -1.07 1.73 -17.85
CA ARG A 43 -0.74 3.04 -17.29
C ARG A 43 -0.68 3.02 -15.77
N ASP A 44 -0.44 1.85 -15.18
CA ASP A 44 -0.30 1.68 -13.73
C ASP A 44 1.13 2.06 -13.29
N PHE A 45 1.38 3.36 -13.27
CA PHE A 45 2.66 3.93 -12.85
C PHE A 45 2.56 4.54 -11.45
N ASP A 46 3.56 4.28 -10.62
CA ASP A 46 3.66 4.91 -9.28
C ASP A 46 4.09 6.38 -9.38
N ILE A 47 5.00 6.69 -10.30
CA ILE A 47 5.58 8.04 -10.48
C ILE A 47 5.64 8.37 -11.96
N LEU A 48 5.23 9.58 -12.31
CA LEU A 48 5.37 10.13 -13.66
C LEU A 48 6.23 11.39 -13.63
N PHE A 49 7.27 11.40 -14.47
CA PHE A 49 8.03 12.60 -14.80
C PHE A 49 7.50 13.16 -16.10
N LEU A 50 7.10 14.44 -16.10
CA LEU A 50 6.45 15.10 -17.22
C LEU A 50 7.23 16.36 -17.61
N ASP A 51 7.59 16.49 -18.88
CA ASP A 51 7.95 17.82 -19.39
C ASP A 51 6.67 18.63 -19.65
N ILE A 52 6.73 19.91 -19.46
CA ILE A 52 5.62 20.83 -19.73
C ILE A 52 5.62 21.25 -21.20
N ASP A 53 6.80 21.53 -21.76
CA ASP A 53 6.96 22.08 -23.10
C ASP A 53 7.01 20.97 -24.16
N MET A 54 5.88 20.35 -24.40
CA MET A 54 5.75 19.29 -25.41
C MET A 54 4.82 19.73 -26.55
N PRO A 55 5.10 19.30 -27.82
CA PRO A 55 4.22 19.56 -28.95
C PRO A 55 2.82 18.98 -28.77
N GLN A 56 1.81 19.63 -29.36
CA GLN A 56 0.40 19.22 -29.40
C GLN A 56 -0.34 19.24 -28.06
N MET A 57 0.24 18.73 -27.00
CA MET A 57 -0.34 18.69 -25.67
C MET A 57 0.76 18.92 -24.64
N SER A 58 0.63 19.98 -23.87
CA SER A 58 1.57 20.30 -22.79
C SER A 58 1.52 19.27 -21.66
N GLY A 59 2.61 19.14 -20.89
CA GLY A 59 2.61 18.28 -19.72
C GLY A 59 1.60 18.68 -18.65
N MET A 60 1.19 19.96 -18.61
CA MET A 60 0.12 20.41 -17.71
C MET A 60 -1.24 19.86 -18.13
N GLU A 61 -1.60 19.99 -19.41
CA GLU A 61 -2.84 19.41 -19.96
C GLU A 61 -2.87 17.90 -19.82
N LEU A 62 -1.70 17.23 -20.01
CA LEU A 62 -1.56 15.82 -19.77
C LEU A 62 -1.82 15.48 -18.29
N ALA A 63 -1.25 16.24 -17.37
CA ALA A 63 -1.42 16.02 -15.93
C ALA A 63 -2.89 16.19 -15.50
N GLU A 64 -3.61 17.17 -16.06
CA GLU A 64 -5.05 17.36 -15.83
C GLU A 64 -5.84 16.13 -16.28
N LYS A 65 -5.59 15.62 -17.48
CA LYS A 65 -6.23 14.41 -17.99
C LYS A 65 -5.91 13.16 -17.15
N ILE A 66 -4.68 13.04 -16.68
CA ILE A 66 -4.30 11.96 -15.77
C ILE A 66 -5.14 12.04 -14.50
N ARG A 67 -5.30 13.23 -13.92
CA ARG A 67 -6.08 13.45 -12.70
C ARG A 67 -7.57 13.15 -12.85
N GLU A 68 -8.12 13.15 -14.06
CA GLU A 68 -9.51 12.70 -14.29
C GLU A 68 -9.70 11.20 -13.97
N THR A 69 -8.66 10.39 -14.17
CA THR A 69 -8.72 8.93 -14.03
C THR A 69 -7.87 8.36 -12.91
N ASP A 70 -6.78 9.05 -12.55
CA ASP A 70 -5.82 8.63 -11.52
C ASP A 70 -5.43 9.80 -10.62
N GLN A 71 -5.97 9.77 -9.40
CA GLN A 71 -5.68 10.75 -8.35
C GLN A 71 -4.43 10.38 -7.54
N ASP A 72 -3.94 9.14 -7.67
CA ASP A 72 -2.92 8.58 -6.80
C ASP A 72 -1.50 8.63 -7.38
N VAL A 73 -1.35 8.58 -8.71
CA VAL A 73 -0.02 8.64 -9.34
C VAL A 73 0.74 9.90 -8.92
N ILE A 74 2.01 9.74 -8.58
CA ILE A 74 2.86 10.88 -8.19
C ILE A 74 3.38 11.58 -9.43
N LEU A 75 3.06 12.87 -9.56
CA LEU A 75 3.51 13.71 -10.67
C LEU A 75 4.72 14.55 -10.24
N ILE A 76 5.77 14.55 -11.06
CA ILE A 76 6.95 15.41 -10.93
C ILE A 76 7.21 16.04 -12.30
N PHE A 77 7.19 17.35 -12.39
CA PHE A 77 7.52 18.03 -13.62
C PHE A 77 9.05 18.20 -13.79
N CYS A 78 9.55 17.94 -15.00
CA CYS A 78 10.93 18.20 -15.40
C CYS A 78 10.91 19.11 -16.62
N THR A 79 11.24 20.40 -16.46
CA THR A 79 11.02 21.39 -17.52
C THR A 79 11.98 22.56 -17.43
N ASN A 80 12.19 23.25 -18.56
CA ASN A 80 12.89 24.53 -18.64
C ASN A 80 12.02 25.70 -18.13
N LEU A 81 10.71 25.53 -18.03
CA LEU A 81 9.73 26.59 -17.79
C LEU A 81 9.46 26.79 -16.30
N GLN A 82 10.35 27.52 -15.60
CA GLN A 82 10.24 27.82 -14.16
C GLN A 82 8.94 28.54 -13.76
N GLN A 83 8.37 29.34 -14.67
CA GLN A 83 7.14 30.11 -14.43
C GLN A 83 5.91 29.26 -14.17
N PHE A 84 5.90 27.99 -14.59
CA PHE A 84 4.79 27.08 -14.39
C PHE A 84 4.82 26.34 -13.03
N ALA A 85 5.83 26.56 -12.20
CA ALA A 85 5.92 25.93 -10.89
C ALA A 85 4.69 26.22 -10.01
N LEU A 86 4.08 27.38 -10.13
CA LEU A 86 2.85 27.75 -9.41
C LEU A 86 1.62 26.98 -9.92
N ASN A 87 1.56 26.67 -11.20
CA ASN A 87 0.42 25.97 -11.81
C ASN A 87 0.42 24.47 -11.49
N GLY A 88 1.58 23.89 -11.16
CA GLY A 88 1.68 22.47 -10.76
C GLY A 88 0.91 22.13 -9.48
N TYR A 89 0.59 23.12 -8.64
CA TYR A 89 -0.24 22.91 -7.45
C TYR A 89 -1.67 22.52 -7.80
N SER A 90 -2.23 22.96 -8.93
CA SER A 90 -3.61 22.64 -9.34
C SER A 90 -3.80 21.14 -9.62
N VAL A 91 -2.77 20.46 -10.12
CA VAL A 91 -2.77 19.04 -10.43
C VAL A 91 -2.15 18.19 -9.31
N GLY A 92 -1.81 18.80 -8.17
CA GLY A 92 -1.23 18.10 -7.02
C GLY A 92 0.14 17.47 -7.33
N ALA A 93 0.97 18.13 -8.14
CA ALA A 93 2.33 17.66 -8.39
C ALA A 93 3.18 17.69 -7.12
N LEU A 94 3.98 16.64 -6.91
CA LEU A 94 4.89 16.53 -5.77
C LEU A 94 6.04 17.52 -5.84
N GLY A 95 6.47 17.84 -7.05
CA GLY A 95 7.60 18.73 -7.26
C GLY A 95 7.85 19.14 -8.69
N PHE A 96 8.82 20.06 -8.81
CA PHE A 96 9.32 20.62 -10.03
C PHE A 96 10.84 20.52 -10.08
N ILE A 97 11.37 19.91 -11.14
CA ILE A 97 12.79 19.85 -11.43
C ILE A 97 13.05 20.74 -12.64
N VAL A 98 13.90 21.73 -12.46
CA VAL A 98 14.30 22.63 -13.56
C VAL A 98 15.43 21.96 -14.34
N LYS A 99 15.31 21.91 -15.65
CA LYS A 99 16.37 21.44 -16.54
C LYS A 99 17.53 22.46 -16.61
N PRO A 100 18.79 22.05 -16.69
CA PRO A 100 19.27 20.67 -16.70
C PRO A 100 19.09 20.00 -15.33
N ILE A 101 18.78 18.71 -15.33
CA ILE A 101 18.47 17.94 -14.12
C ILE A 101 19.66 17.92 -13.17
N GLN A 102 19.55 18.66 -12.07
CA GLN A 102 20.55 18.68 -11.01
C GLN A 102 20.37 17.46 -10.09
N TRP A 103 21.44 16.69 -9.86
CA TRP A 103 21.40 15.48 -9.05
C TRP A 103 20.75 15.68 -7.68
N TYR A 104 21.09 16.77 -6.98
CA TYR A 104 20.55 17.08 -5.66
C TYR A 104 19.02 17.23 -5.68
N SER A 105 18.49 18.03 -6.59
CA SER A 105 17.03 18.27 -6.73
C SER A 105 16.30 16.99 -7.12
N PHE A 106 16.85 16.24 -8.08
CA PHE A 106 16.32 14.97 -8.53
C PHE A 106 16.26 13.95 -7.37
N HIS A 107 17.37 13.75 -6.67
CA HIS A 107 17.49 12.84 -5.54
C HIS A 107 16.49 13.19 -4.43
N MET A 108 16.35 14.48 -4.10
CA MET A 108 15.41 14.96 -3.09
C MET A 108 13.96 14.64 -3.47
N TYR A 109 13.54 14.96 -4.71
CA TYR A 109 12.16 14.72 -5.13
C TYR A 109 11.85 13.23 -5.28
N LEU A 110 12.76 12.44 -5.82
CA LEU A 110 12.55 10.98 -5.94
C LEU A 110 12.49 10.31 -4.56
N THR A 111 13.38 10.68 -3.63
CA THR A 111 13.31 10.19 -2.24
C THR A 111 11.96 10.55 -1.58
N ARG A 112 11.48 11.75 -1.81
CA ARG A 112 10.18 12.21 -1.29
C ARG A 112 9.01 11.44 -1.91
N ALA A 113 9.09 11.15 -3.21
CA ALA A 113 8.11 10.34 -3.92
C ALA A 113 8.05 8.90 -3.37
N LEU A 114 9.20 8.25 -3.23
CA LEU A 114 9.28 6.89 -2.69
C LEU A 114 8.78 6.81 -1.24
N LYS A 115 9.10 7.80 -0.40
CA LYS A 115 8.54 7.89 0.97
C LYS A 115 7.02 8.06 0.95
N ALA A 116 6.47 8.83 0.01
CA ALA A 116 5.02 8.99 -0.13
C ALA A 116 4.35 7.68 -0.56
N LEU A 117 4.95 6.93 -1.48
CA LEU A 117 4.48 5.59 -1.88
C LEU A 117 4.54 4.60 -0.73
N GLN A 118 5.64 4.55 0.02
CA GLN A 118 5.77 3.70 1.22
C GLN A 118 4.71 4.05 2.26
N LYS A 119 4.46 5.34 2.50
CA LYS A 119 3.40 5.79 3.42
C LYS A 119 2.01 5.38 2.94
N ARG A 120 1.73 5.50 1.63
CA ARG A 120 0.46 5.04 1.03
C ARG A 120 0.31 3.51 1.11
N ALA A 121 1.37 2.77 0.82
CA ALA A 121 1.39 1.31 1.00
C ALA A 121 1.15 0.95 2.46
N GLY A 122 1.77 1.65 3.41
CA GLY A 122 1.53 1.50 4.84
C GLY A 122 0.09 1.87 5.25
N GLN A 123 -0.51 2.88 4.63
CA GLN A 123 -1.92 3.26 4.86
C GLN A 123 -2.91 2.29 4.21
N LYS A 124 -2.61 1.76 3.01
CA LYS A 124 -3.41 0.67 2.39
C LYS A 124 -3.30 -0.63 3.18
N THR A 125 -2.22 -0.81 3.96
CA THR A 125 -2.03 -1.94 4.88
C THR A 125 -2.41 -1.62 6.32
N ALA A 126 -2.75 -0.35 6.64
CA ALA A 126 -3.33 -0.03 7.94
C ALA A 126 -4.68 -0.73 8.04
N PRO A 127 -4.87 -1.56 9.06
CA PRO A 127 -6.13 -2.29 9.20
C PRO A 127 -7.29 -1.30 9.36
N PRO A 128 -8.45 -1.59 8.77
CA PRO A 128 -9.59 -0.70 8.82
C PRO A 128 -10.13 -0.59 10.24
N HIS A 129 -10.76 0.54 10.52
CA HIS A 129 -11.62 0.62 11.69
C HIS A 129 -12.94 -0.11 11.40
N ILE A 130 -13.31 -1.00 12.29
CA ILE A 130 -14.56 -1.75 12.21
C ILE A 130 -15.59 -1.10 13.09
N VAL A 131 -16.74 -0.78 12.51
CA VAL A 131 -17.87 -0.26 13.26
C VAL A 131 -18.64 -1.43 13.85
N VAL A 132 -18.66 -1.57 15.16
CA VAL A 132 -19.42 -2.57 15.89
C VAL A 132 -20.50 -1.91 16.74
N LYS A 133 -21.68 -2.54 16.80
CA LYS A 133 -22.79 -2.10 17.65
C LYS A 133 -22.86 -3.03 18.85
N ASP A 134 -22.44 -2.51 20.02
CA ASP A 134 -22.52 -3.22 21.29
C ASP A 134 -23.74 -2.64 22.07
N GLY A 135 -24.87 -3.28 21.91
CA GLY A 135 -26.14 -2.78 22.45
C GLY A 135 -26.54 -1.42 21.82
N THR A 136 -26.59 -0.37 22.63
CA THR A 136 -26.91 1.01 22.21
C THR A 136 -25.68 1.82 21.83
N VAL A 137 -24.47 1.30 22.07
CA VAL A 137 -23.20 1.99 21.81
C VAL A 137 -22.63 1.56 20.47
N THR A 138 -22.29 2.52 19.63
CA THR A 138 -21.49 2.27 18.43
C THR A 138 -20.02 2.48 18.78
N ARG A 139 -19.20 1.45 18.62
CA ARG A 139 -17.75 1.49 18.84
C ARG A 139 -17.01 1.40 17.53
N LEU A 140 -15.90 2.13 17.44
CA LEU A 140 -14.95 2.03 16.35
C LEU A 140 -13.75 1.21 16.85
N LEU A 141 -13.58 0.01 16.32
CA LEU A 141 -12.47 -0.88 16.67
C LEU A 141 -11.35 -0.74 15.64
N ASP A 142 -10.12 -0.52 16.10
CA ASP A 142 -8.97 -0.70 15.23
C ASP A 142 -8.77 -2.20 14.98
N ALA A 143 -8.78 -2.61 13.71
CA ALA A 143 -8.57 -4.01 13.37
C ALA A 143 -7.16 -4.50 13.77
N ALA A 144 -6.18 -3.60 13.99
CA ALA A 144 -4.87 -3.97 14.53
C ALA A 144 -4.96 -4.50 15.97
N GLU A 145 -5.95 -4.06 16.74
CA GLU A 145 -6.17 -4.49 18.12
C GLU A 145 -6.91 -5.84 18.21
N ILE A 146 -7.49 -6.32 17.11
CA ILE A 146 -8.23 -7.58 17.09
C ILE A 146 -7.25 -8.74 16.96
N ALA A 147 -7.23 -9.62 17.97
CA ALA A 147 -6.46 -10.85 17.95
C ALA A 147 -7.09 -11.91 17.05
N TYR A 148 -8.38 -12.14 17.23
CA TYR A 148 -9.19 -13.05 16.42
C TYR A 148 -10.67 -12.71 16.53
N VAL A 149 -11.44 -13.18 15.53
CA VAL A 149 -12.90 -13.12 15.53
C VAL A 149 -13.44 -14.55 15.60
N GLU A 150 -14.36 -14.77 16.52
CA GLU A 150 -15.10 -16.03 16.65
C GLU A 150 -16.54 -15.82 16.23
N VAL A 151 -17.14 -16.79 15.50
CA VAL A 151 -18.58 -16.79 15.27
C VAL A 151 -19.25 -17.80 16.19
N ARG A 152 -20.27 -17.33 16.93
CA ARG A 152 -21.17 -18.18 17.73
C ARG A 152 -22.60 -17.89 17.31
N GLN A 153 -23.25 -18.91 16.73
CA GLN A 153 -24.60 -18.75 16.17
C GLN A 153 -24.63 -17.66 15.10
N HIS A 154 -25.19 -16.47 15.40
CA HIS A 154 -25.28 -15.32 14.49
C HIS A 154 -24.47 -14.11 14.97
N ASP A 155 -23.66 -14.30 16.02
CA ASP A 155 -22.87 -13.23 16.63
C ASP A 155 -21.38 -13.43 16.33
N LEU A 156 -20.74 -12.33 16.01
CA LEU A 156 -19.29 -12.20 15.90
C LEU A 156 -18.75 -11.68 17.23
N LEU A 157 -17.78 -12.39 17.78
CA LEU A 157 -17.06 -12.03 19.00
C LEU A 157 -15.67 -11.57 18.62
N TYR A 158 -15.43 -10.27 18.74
CA TYR A 158 -14.12 -9.68 18.50
C TYR A 158 -13.28 -9.77 19.77
N ASN A 159 -12.24 -10.57 19.75
CA ASN A 159 -11.32 -10.73 20.86
C ASN A 159 -10.12 -9.82 20.66
N LEU A 160 -9.94 -8.83 21.53
CA LEU A 160 -8.92 -7.80 21.40
C LEU A 160 -7.60 -8.24 22.03
N CYS A 161 -6.46 -7.78 21.46
CA CYS A 161 -5.13 -7.89 22.04
C CYS A 161 -5.02 -6.89 23.20
N GLY A 162 -5.28 -7.30 24.43
CA GLY A 162 -5.10 -6.44 25.60
C GLY A 162 -3.65 -6.34 26.01
N GLY A 163 -3.12 -5.13 26.20
CA GLY A 163 -1.76 -4.89 26.71
C GLY A 163 -1.52 -5.35 28.15
N ASP A 164 -2.60 -5.49 28.93
CA ASP A 164 -2.56 -5.85 30.37
C ASP A 164 -3.03 -7.29 30.67
N GLY A 165 -3.04 -8.18 29.66
CA GLY A 165 -3.49 -9.56 29.85
C GLY A 165 -5.02 -9.73 30.02
N LYS A 166 -5.79 -8.67 29.92
CA LYS A 166 -7.25 -8.73 29.92
C LYS A 166 -7.74 -8.78 28.46
N THR A 167 -8.35 -9.88 28.07
CA THR A 167 -8.99 -10.02 26.77
C THR A 167 -10.34 -9.31 26.85
N GLU A 168 -10.48 -8.18 26.19
CA GLU A 168 -11.80 -7.56 25.98
C GLU A 168 -12.49 -8.28 24.82
N VAL A 169 -13.74 -8.66 24.99
CA VAL A 169 -14.56 -9.31 23.96
C VAL A 169 -15.72 -8.41 23.62
N ILE A 170 -15.80 -7.98 22.37
CA ILE A 170 -16.90 -7.15 21.88
C ILE A 170 -17.78 -7.98 20.97
N LYS A 171 -19.08 -7.95 21.21
CA LYS A 171 -20.07 -8.72 20.48
C LYS A 171 -20.80 -7.87 19.45
N ASN A 172 -20.94 -8.39 18.23
CA ASN A 172 -21.73 -7.76 17.18
C ASN A 172 -22.45 -8.82 16.35
N ARG A 173 -23.64 -8.54 15.87
CA ARG A 173 -24.34 -9.43 14.95
C ARG A 173 -23.74 -9.32 13.56
N GLY A 174 -23.45 -10.45 12.92
CA GLY A 174 -22.84 -10.44 11.60
C GLY A 174 -22.47 -11.83 11.09
N SER A 175 -21.89 -11.84 9.89
CA SER A 175 -21.48 -13.06 9.19
C SER A 175 -19.95 -13.18 9.16
N MET A 176 -19.44 -14.39 9.44
CA MET A 176 -18.00 -14.69 9.31
C MET A 176 -17.50 -14.48 7.86
N GLN A 177 -18.36 -14.69 6.87
CA GLN A 177 -17.98 -14.50 5.47
C GLN A 177 -17.74 -13.02 5.16
N GLU A 178 -18.62 -12.13 5.62
CA GLU A 178 -18.50 -10.69 5.40
C GLU A 178 -17.27 -10.11 6.10
N ILE A 179 -17.10 -10.45 7.39
CA ILE A 179 -15.94 -9.94 8.14
C ILE A 179 -14.62 -10.52 7.64
N ALA A 180 -14.59 -11.76 7.18
CA ALA A 180 -13.40 -12.34 6.56
C ALA A 180 -13.04 -11.63 5.26
N ALA A 181 -14.02 -11.33 4.38
CA ALA A 181 -13.78 -10.57 3.16
C ALA A 181 -13.20 -9.17 3.45
N GLN A 182 -13.71 -8.51 4.51
CA GLN A 182 -13.25 -7.19 4.93
C GLN A 182 -11.82 -7.22 5.53
N LEU A 183 -11.48 -8.23 6.32
CA LEU A 183 -10.22 -8.26 7.10
C LEU A 183 -9.08 -9.05 6.45
N THR A 184 -9.37 -9.96 5.51
CA THR A 184 -8.31 -10.74 4.82
C THR A 184 -7.23 -9.87 4.17
N PRO A 185 -7.54 -8.75 3.49
CA PRO A 185 -6.52 -7.85 2.94
C PRO A 185 -5.55 -7.27 3.98
N TYR A 186 -5.93 -7.29 5.26
CA TYR A 186 -5.17 -6.70 6.37
C TYR A 186 -4.46 -7.74 7.25
N GLY A 187 -4.26 -8.94 6.71
CA GLY A 187 -3.49 -9.98 7.37
C GLY A 187 -4.31 -10.87 8.31
N PHE A 188 -5.61 -10.97 8.08
CA PHE A 188 -6.43 -11.97 8.74
C PHE A 188 -6.63 -13.20 7.87
N VAL A 189 -6.67 -14.37 8.47
CA VAL A 189 -6.90 -15.64 7.78
C VAL A 189 -7.85 -16.54 8.57
N ARG A 190 -8.72 -17.23 7.87
CA ARG A 190 -9.59 -18.25 8.49
C ARG A 190 -8.79 -19.48 8.84
N CYS A 191 -8.75 -19.84 10.12
CA CYS A 191 -8.18 -21.11 10.55
C CYS A 191 -9.25 -22.21 10.70
N SER A 192 -10.54 -21.85 10.79
CA SER A 192 -11.65 -22.80 10.79
C SER A 192 -12.97 -22.15 10.33
N ALA A 193 -14.06 -22.90 10.34
CA ALA A 193 -15.39 -22.36 10.06
C ALA A 193 -15.78 -21.24 11.04
N SER A 194 -15.32 -21.36 12.29
CA SER A 194 -15.73 -20.48 13.41
C SER A 194 -14.70 -19.40 13.76
N TYR A 195 -13.48 -19.48 13.23
CA TYR A 195 -12.38 -18.58 13.63
C TYR A 195 -11.68 -17.91 12.47
N LEU A 196 -11.52 -16.60 12.59
CA LEU A 196 -10.70 -15.73 11.74
C LEU A 196 -9.61 -15.11 12.61
N VAL A 197 -8.33 -15.36 12.31
CA VAL A 197 -7.19 -14.96 13.15
C VAL A 197 -6.34 -13.89 12.51
N ASN A 198 -5.83 -12.98 13.30
CA ASN A 198 -4.86 -11.97 12.89
C ASN A 198 -3.45 -12.58 12.89
N LEU A 199 -2.81 -12.65 11.73
CA LEU A 199 -1.46 -13.22 11.59
C LEU A 199 -0.42 -12.52 12.47
N ARG A 200 -0.60 -11.23 12.75
CA ARG A 200 0.29 -10.43 13.61
C ARG A 200 0.24 -10.85 15.07
N CYS A 201 -0.89 -11.38 15.54
CA CYS A 201 -1.13 -11.76 16.93
C CYS A 201 -0.87 -13.24 17.20
N ILE A 202 -0.41 -14.01 16.19
CA ILE A 202 -0.06 -15.42 16.36
C ILE A 202 1.22 -15.52 17.18
N THR A 203 1.14 -16.28 18.28
CA THR A 203 2.29 -16.55 19.17
C THR A 203 2.91 -17.93 18.89
N ALA A 204 2.11 -18.89 18.46
CA ALA A 204 2.59 -20.22 18.10
C ALA A 204 1.60 -20.93 17.16
N VAL A 205 2.10 -21.89 16.39
CA VAL A 205 1.29 -22.77 15.54
C VAL A 205 1.71 -24.21 15.80
N SER A 206 0.73 -25.09 16.02
CA SER A 206 0.93 -26.52 16.11
C SER A 206 0.22 -27.22 14.95
N ARG A 207 0.35 -28.56 14.87
CA ARG A 207 -0.29 -29.34 13.82
C ARG A 207 -1.83 -29.21 13.78
N MET A 208 -2.45 -28.93 14.94
CA MET A 208 -3.91 -28.93 15.12
C MET A 208 -4.46 -27.58 15.57
N ASN A 209 -3.63 -26.70 16.15
CA ASN A 209 -4.06 -25.45 16.75
C ASN A 209 -3.15 -24.29 16.34
N VAL A 210 -3.74 -23.10 16.30
CA VAL A 210 -3.04 -21.81 16.28
C VAL A 210 -3.26 -21.12 17.64
N TYR A 211 -2.22 -20.53 18.18
CA TYR A 211 -2.23 -19.83 19.48
C TYR A 211 -2.25 -18.33 19.22
N VAL A 212 -3.30 -17.66 19.66
CA VAL A 212 -3.56 -16.24 19.40
C VAL A 212 -4.20 -15.60 20.63
N GLY A 213 -3.64 -14.49 21.13
CA GLY A 213 -4.22 -13.77 22.26
C GLY A 213 -4.41 -14.64 23.52
N GLY A 214 -3.53 -15.62 23.74
CA GLY A 214 -3.62 -16.55 24.85
C GLY A 214 -4.61 -17.72 24.66
N ALA A 215 -5.37 -17.75 23.56
CA ALA A 215 -6.30 -18.83 23.23
C ALA A 215 -5.68 -19.86 22.26
N ALA A 216 -6.03 -21.14 22.42
CA ALA A 216 -5.70 -22.21 21.48
C ALA A 216 -6.91 -22.46 20.56
N LEU A 217 -6.82 -22.07 19.31
CA LEU A 217 -7.90 -22.16 18.35
C LEU A 217 -7.67 -23.33 17.37
N PRO A 218 -8.65 -24.21 17.12
CA PRO A 218 -8.47 -25.36 16.26
C PRO A 218 -8.36 -24.98 14.78
N ILE A 219 -7.43 -25.62 14.07
CA ILE A 219 -7.30 -25.52 12.63
C ILE A 219 -8.19 -26.58 11.97
N GLY A 220 -9.23 -26.13 11.28
CA GLY A 220 -10.14 -27.01 10.55
C GLY A 220 -9.49 -27.61 9.30
N ARG A 221 -9.81 -28.87 9.00
CA ARG A 221 -9.21 -29.62 7.86
C ARG A 221 -9.31 -28.85 6.54
N THR A 222 -10.48 -28.29 6.24
CA THR A 222 -10.76 -27.52 5.00
C THR A 222 -9.97 -26.23 4.91
N TYR A 223 -9.54 -25.67 6.04
CA TYR A 223 -8.85 -24.36 6.10
C TYR A 223 -7.34 -24.49 6.25
N LYS A 224 -6.84 -25.72 6.49
CA LYS A 224 -5.44 -25.97 6.85
C LYS A 224 -4.45 -25.51 5.79
N ASP A 225 -4.69 -25.84 4.54
CA ASP A 225 -3.76 -25.52 3.44
C ASP A 225 -3.71 -24.02 3.20
N ALA A 226 -4.87 -23.36 3.10
CA ALA A 226 -4.95 -21.91 2.95
C ALA A 226 -4.35 -21.15 4.14
N PHE A 227 -4.57 -21.64 5.37
CA PHE A 227 -3.97 -21.08 6.57
C PHE A 227 -2.44 -21.21 6.55
N THR A 228 -1.92 -22.41 6.24
CA THR A 228 -0.49 -22.68 6.22
C THR A 228 0.22 -21.83 5.15
N GLU A 229 -0.37 -21.70 3.97
CA GLU A 229 0.16 -20.86 2.90
C GLU A 229 0.20 -19.37 3.30
N ALA A 230 -0.90 -18.86 3.85
CA ALA A 230 -0.98 -17.46 4.29
C ALA A 230 0.02 -17.17 5.42
N PHE A 231 0.15 -18.08 6.39
CA PHE A 231 1.10 -17.94 7.50
C PHE A 231 2.56 -18.00 7.01
N SER A 232 2.90 -18.94 6.12
CA SER A 232 4.25 -19.03 5.54
C SER A 232 4.62 -17.77 4.76
N ARG A 233 3.69 -17.23 3.97
CA ARG A 233 3.88 -15.97 3.23
C ARG A 233 4.09 -14.78 4.19
N TYR A 234 3.34 -14.74 5.29
CA TYR A 234 3.48 -13.70 6.31
C TYR A 234 4.85 -13.78 7.01
N MET A 235 5.31 -14.98 7.36
CA MET A 235 6.61 -15.19 8.02
C MET A 235 7.78 -14.81 7.09
N ALA A 236 7.72 -15.21 5.82
CA ALA A 236 8.74 -14.85 4.83
C ALA A 236 8.86 -13.33 4.67
N LYS A 237 7.74 -12.59 4.68
CA LYS A 237 7.75 -11.13 4.62
C LYS A 237 8.34 -10.49 5.89
N LYS A 238 8.07 -11.06 7.07
CA LYS A 238 8.58 -10.55 8.35
C LYS A 238 10.08 -10.79 8.53
N GLU A 239 10.62 -11.90 8.02
CA GLU A 239 12.07 -12.16 8.02
C GLU A 239 12.85 -11.17 7.16
N TRP A 240 12.22 -10.62 6.12
CA TRP A 240 12.82 -9.60 5.26
C TRP A 240 12.77 -8.19 5.88
N GLU A 241 11.82 -7.90 6.76
CA GLU A 241 11.64 -6.59 7.43
C GLU A 241 12.47 -6.43 8.71
N ASP A 242 13.19 -7.46 9.18
CA ASP A 242 14.01 -7.42 10.41
C ASP A 242 15.52 -7.43 10.10
N PRO A 243 16.18 -6.24 9.92
CA PRO A 243 17.60 -6.14 9.58
C PRO A 243 18.56 -6.40 10.75
N CYS A 244 18.09 -6.85 11.92
CA CYS A 244 18.88 -7.10 13.12
C CYS A 244 19.09 -8.59 13.43
N ARG A 245 19.47 -9.40 12.41
CA ARG A 245 20.11 -10.70 12.64
C ARG A 245 21.44 -10.75 11.88
N SER A 246 22.44 -10.14 12.47
CA SER A 246 23.87 -10.43 12.22
C SER A 246 24.51 -10.81 13.52
#